data_9cf65e57336c5c6b8c9de758ed2cd326
#
_entry.id   9cf65e57336c5c6b8c9de758ed2cd326
#
_cell.length_a   1.000
_cell.length_b   1.000
_cell.length_c   1.000
_cell.angle_alpha   90.00
_cell.angle_beta   90.00
_cell.angle_gamma   90.00
#
_symmetry.space_group_name_H-M   'P 1'
#
loop_
_entity.id
_entity.type
_entity.pdbx_description
1 polymer ?
#
loop_
_entity_poly.entity_id
_entity_poly.type
_entity_poly.pdbx_seq_one_letter_code
_entity_poly.pdbx_strand_id
1 'polypeptide(L)'
;ACNLSVHFKTHGRLVPTGTACTSGSLALGSAAELIRWGVQDVMIAGGAEEFSATQVAIFDTLYATSLRNDAPRTTPAPYDADRDGLVIGDGAGTFILEEYEHARARGATILAELAGFAETTDGTHVTNPNAATMSSALRGALADAGIDGAAIGYVNGHGTATKAGDIAETAATRAVFNRAVPISSLKSYTGHTLGACGAIEAALTVKSLVTGWYPPTLNLRHPDPDCAELDYISGEGRALDAEYAMTNNFAFGGV
;
A
#
# COMPACT_ATOMS: atom_id res chain seq x y z
N ALA A 1 6.89 -16.62 -11.04
CA ALA A 1 7.46 -17.10 -9.79
C ALA A 1 8.41 -18.27 -10.03
N CYS A 2 7.99 -19.38 -10.72
CA CYS A 2 8.87 -20.55 -10.95
C CYS A 2 10.20 -20.21 -11.62
N ASN A 3 10.20 -19.36 -12.64
CA ASN A 3 11.44 -18.96 -13.32
C ASN A 3 12.43 -18.22 -12.40
N LEU A 4 11.89 -17.40 -11.47
CA LEU A 4 12.71 -16.72 -10.46
C LEU A 4 13.32 -17.75 -9.48
N SER A 5 12.53 -18.73 -9.04
CA SER A 5 13.01 -19.81 -8.18
C SER A 5 14.14 -20.60 -8.83
N VAL A 6 14.00 -20.94 -10.12
CA VAL A 6 15.07 -21.63 -10.88
C VAL A 6 16.32 -20.74 -11.02
N HIS A 7 16.13 -19.46 -11.34
CA HIS A 7 17.23 -18.52 -11.53
C HIS A 7 18.04 -18.31 -10.24
N PHE A 8 17.35 -18.05 -9.12
CA PHE A 8 17.98 -17.80 -7.83
C PHE A 8 18.29 -19.10 -7.06
N LYS A 9 17.93 -20.27 -7.60
CA LYS A 9 18.12 -21.59 -6.95
C LYS A 9 17.52 -21.63 -5.55
N THR A 10 16.35 -21.00 -5.38
CA THR A 10 15.66 -21.00 -4.08
C THR A 10 14.98 -22.35 -3.85
N HIS A 11 14.91 -22.74 -2.57
CA HIS A 11 14.24 -23.96 -2.12
C HIS A 11 13.14 -23.60 -1.14
N GLY A 12 12.06 -24.35 -1.12
CA GLY A 12 10.96 -24.14 -0.19
C GLY A 12 9.65 -23.81 -0.89
N ARG A 13 8.77 -23.14 -0.18
CA ARG A 13 7.43 -22.82 -0.69
C ARG A 13 7.48 -21.73 -1.75
N LEU A 14 6.67 -21.95 -2.79
CA LEU A 14 6.37 -20.97 -3.81
C LEU A 14 4.88 -20.62 -3.70
N VAL A 15 4.56 -19.37 -3.34
CA VAL A 15 3.20 -18.89 -3.12
C VAL A 15 2.92 -17.74 -4.08
N PRO A 16 2.21 -17.98 -5.19
CA PRO A 16 1.75 -16.90 -6.06
C PRO A 16 0.56 -16.21 -5.39
N THR A 17 0.59 -14.88 -5.35
CA THR A 17 -0.53 -14.05 -4.92
C THR A 17 -1.15 -13.36 -6.13
N GLY A 18 -2.48 -13.27 -6.19
CA GLY A 18 -3.20 -12.71 -7.32
C GLY A 18 -4.52 -12.09 -6.85
N THR A 19 -4.43 -10.98 -6.11
CA THR A 19 -5.55 -10.25 -5.53
C THR A 19 -5.60 -8.80 -6.05
N ALA A 20 -5.40 -8.63 -7.35
CA ALA A 20 -5.35 -7.33 -8.02
C ALA A 20 -4.39 -6.35 -7.30
N CYS A 21 -4.86 -5.18 -6.89
CA CYS A 21 -4.04 -4.12 -6.30
C CYS A 21 -3.39 -4.49 -4.96
N THR A 22 -3.90 -5.51 -4.26
CA THR A 22 -3.35 -5.98 -2.98
C THR A 22 -2.32 -7.09 -3.12
N SER A 23 -2.05 -7.58 -4.33
CA SER A 23 -1.16 -8.72 -4.57
C SER A 23 0.22 -8.57 -3.94
N GLY A 24 0.84 -7.39 -4.05
CA GLY A 24 2.15 -7.11 -3.47
C GLY A 24 2.15 -7.11 -1.94
N SER A 25 1.15 -6.51 -1.32
CA SER A 25 0.97 -6.50 0.15
C SER A 25 0.70 -7.92 0.66
N LEU A 26 -0.18 -8.67 -0.02
CA LEU A 26 -0.47 -10.05 0.32
C LEU A 26 0.76 -10.95 0.21
N ALA A 27 1.61 -10.72 -0.80
CA ALA A 27 2.88 -11.44 -0.91
C ALA A 27 3.79 -11.20 0.29
N LEU A 28 3.89 -9.96 0.77
CA LEU A 28 4.69 -9.61 1.96
C LEU A 28 4.09 -10.22 3.22
N GLY A 29 2.77 -10.08 3.43
CA GLY A 29 2.07 -10.63 4.58
C GLY A 29 2.17 -12.14 4.65
N SER A 30 1.86 -12.84 3.56
CA SER A 30 1.96 -14.31 3.49
C SER A 30 3.39 -14.81 3.73
N ALA A 31 4.39 -14.10 3.24
CA ALA A 31 5.79 -14.45 3.49
C ALA A 31 6.16 -14.26 4.97
N ALA A 32 5.71 -13.16 5.61
CA ALA A 32 5.92 -12.92 7.02
C ALA A 32 5.26 -13.98 7.90
N GLU A 33 4.04 -14.41 7.57
CA GLU A 33 3.35 -15.50 8.27
C GLU A 33 4.11 -16.82 8.17
N LEU A 34 4.62 -17.18 6.97
CA LEU A 34 5.40 -18.41 6.79
C LEU A 34 6.69 -18.40 7.59
N ILE A 35 7.34 -17.24 7.72
CA ILE A 35 8.53 -17.07 8.56
C ILE A 35 8.14 -17.17 10.04
N ARG A 36 7.10 -16.46 10.48
CA ARG A 36 6.61 -16.47 11.86
C ARG A 36 6.20 -17.88 12.32
N TRP A 37 5.65 -18.70 11.44
CA TRP A 37 5.28 -20.08 11.72
C TRP A 37 6.47 -21.07 11.62
N GLY A 38 7.68 -20.60 11.36
CA GLY A 38 8.88 -21.43 11.25
C GLY A 38 8.88 -22.37 10.04
N VAL A 39 8.10 -22.06 9.00
CA VAL A 39 8.06 -22.84 7.75
C VAL A 39 9.23 -22.48 6.85
N GLN A 40 9.68 -21.22 6.88
CA GLN A 40 10.83 -20.70 6.14
C GLN A 40 11.58 -19.70 7.02
N ASP A 41 12.89 -19.65 6.91
CA ASP A 41 13.70 -18.63 7.59
C ASP A 41 13.88 -17.38 6.74
N VAL A 42 13.85 -17.52 5.41
CA VAL A 42 14.05 -16.44 4.45
C VAL A 42 13.06 -16.57 3.29
N MET A 43 12.41 -15.48 2.93
CA MET A 43 11.49 -15.40 1.80
C MET A 43 11.84 -14.22 0.88
N ILE A 44 11.82 -14.46 -0.43
CA ILE A 44 11.80 -13.40 -1.44
C ILE A 44 10.32 -13.10 -1.73
N ALA A 45 9.86 -11.90 -1.43
CA ALA A 45 8.46 -11.52 -1.59
C ALA A 45 8.34 -10.15 -2.25
N GLY A 46 7.26 -9.91 -2.98
CA GLY A 46 7.00 -8.64 -3.62
C GLY A 46 5.95 -8.71 -4.72
N GLY A 47 5.90 -7.68 -5.53
CA GLY A 47 4.99 -7.57 -6.66
C GLY A 47 5.67 -6.92 -7.86
N ALA A 48 5.20 -7.25 -9.03
CA ALA A 48 5.62 -6.65 -10.30
C ALA A 48 4.41 -6.51 -11.21
N GLU A 49 4.36 -5.39 -11.93
CA GLU A 49 3.31 -5.11 -12.90
C GLU A 49 3.91 -4.47 -14.13
N GLU A 50 3.48 -4.92 -15.30
CA GLU A 50 3.85 -4.37 -16.59
C GLU A 50 2.70 -3.54 -17.14
N PHE A 51 2.98 -2.31 -17.55
CA PHE A 51 1.98 -1.46 -18.20
C PHE A 51 1.53 -2.05 -19.54
N SER A 52 0.23 -2.18 -19.72
CA SER A 52 -0.33 -2.66 -20.97
C SER A 52 -1.59 -1.90 -21.40
N ALA A 53 -1.81 -1.81 -22.72
CA ALA A 53 -3.01 -1.19 -23.27
C ALA A 53 -4.30 -1.90 -22.83
N THR A 54 -4.23 -3.21 -22.56
CA THR A 54 -5.37 -4.00 -22.07
C THR A 54 -5.78 -3.57 -20.67
N GLN A 55 -4.81 -3.35 -19.78
CA GLN A 55 -5.09 -2.85 -18.42
C GLN A 55 -5.74 -1.47 -18.47
N VAL A 56 -5.20 -0.55 -19.28
CA VAL A 56 -5.80 0.78 -19.47
C VAL A 56 -7.24 0.66 -19.96
N ALA A 57 -7.51 -0.16 -20.98
CA ALA A 57 -8.84 -0.36 -21.50
C ALA A 57 -9.83 -0.92 -20.46
N ILE A 58 -9.39 -1.84 -19.59
CA ILE A 58 -10.22 -2.38 -18.50
C ILE A 58 -10.63 -1.27 -17.53
N PHE A 59 -9.68 -0.50 -17.02
CA PHE A 59 -9.98 0.57 -16.05
C PHE A 59 -10.73 1.74 -16.68
N ASP A 60 -10.51 2.01 -17.98
CA ASP A 60 -11.25 3.02 -18.72
C ASP A 60 -12.72 2.62 -18.89
N THR A 61 -13.01 1.35 -19.21
CA THR A 61 -14.40 0.84 -19.29
C THR A 61 -15.12 0.87 -17.94
N LEU A 62 -14.38 0.89 -16.83
CA LEU A 62 -14.92 1.06 -15.49
C LEU A 62 -15.03 2.53 -15.06
N TYR A 63 -14.71 3.47 -15.94
CA TYR A 63 -14.69 4.92 -15.65
C TYR A 63 -13.81 5.29 -14.45
N ALA A 64 -12.72 4.53 -14.24
CA ALA A 64 -11.84 4.71 -13.10
C ALA A 64 -10.58 5.52 -13.41
N THR A 65 -10.25 5.72 -14.70
CA THR A 65 -9.04 6.43 -15.15
C THR A 65 -9.25 7.94 -15.22
N SER A 66 -8.16 8.69 -14.96
CA SER A 66 -8.12 10.13 -15.21
C SER A 66 -8.20 10.43 -16.70
N LEU A 67 -8.94 11.48 -17.05
CA LEU A 67 -9.10 11.97 -18.43
C LEU A 67 -8.22 13.19 -18.75
N ARG A 68 -7.32 13.61 -17.85
CA ARG A 68 -6.48 14.81 -17.99
C ARG A 68 -5.28 14.61 -18.92
N ASN A 69 -5.52 14.12 -20.12
CA ASN A 69 -4.46 13.87 -21.10
C ASN A 69 -3.78 15.16 -21.62
N ASP A 70 -4.45 16.28 -21.54
CA ASP A 70 -3.94 17.62 -21.89
C ASP A 70 -3.13 18.26 -20.74
N ALA A 71 -3.27 17.78 -19.51
CA ALA A 71 -2.57 18.26 -18.32
C ALA A 71 -2.01 17.13 -17.46
N PRO A 72 -1.19 16.20 -18.00
CA PRO A 72 -0.83 14.94 -17.35
C PRO A 72 -0.03 15.12 -16.04
N ARG A 73 0.59 16.29 -15.83
CA ARG A 73 1.31 16.59 -14.59
C ARG A 73 0.41 16.98 -13.42
N THR A 74 -0.90 17.12 -13.65
CA THR A 74 -1.88 17.49 -12.61
C THR A 74 -2.65 16.28 -12.08
N THR A 75 -2.32 15.08 -12.55
CA THR A 75 -2.95 13.81 -12.19
C THR A 75 -1.89 12.71 -12.04
N PRO A 76 -2.09 11.67 -11.19
CA PRO A 76 -3.21 11.55 -10.25
C PRO A 76 -3.10 12.57 -9.10
N ALA A 77 -4.25 12.89 -8.49
CA ALA A 77 -4.35 13.83 -7.38
C ALA A 77 -5.11 13.20 -6.20
N PRO A 78 -4.53 12.20 -5.50
CA PRO A 78 -5.20 11.53 -4.39
C PRO A 78 -5.70 12.52 -3.34
N TYR A 79 -6.92 12.29 -2.86
CA TYR A 79 -7.62 13.09 -1.83
C TYR A 79 -7.98 14.52 -2.22
N ASP A 80 -7.61 14.98 -3.43
CA ASP A 80 -7.94 16.33 -3.91
C ASP A 80 -9.41 16.41 -4.35
N ALA A 81 -10.05 17.55 -4.11
CA ALA A 81 -11.44 17.79 -4.49
C ALA A 81 -11.66 17.69 -6.02
N ASP A 82 -10.66 18.06 -6.80
CA ASP A 82 -10.71 18.06 -8.25
C ASP A 82 -10.17 16.75 -8.87
N ARG A 83 -9.90 15.71 -8.08
CA ARG A 83 -9.44 14.42 -8.62
C ARG A 83 -10.46 13.81 -9.57
N ASP A 84 -9.99 13.17 -10.61
CA ASP A 84 -10.83 12.64 -11.69
C ASP A 84 -10.58 11.16 -12.01
N GLY A 85 -9.75 10.48 -11.25
CA GLY A 85 -9.47 9.06 -11.44
C GLY A 85 -8.00 8.70 -11.31
N LEU A 86 -7.72 7.41 -11.40
CA LEU A 86 -6.38 6.87 -11.31
C LEU A 86 -5.59 7.06 -12.61
N VAL A 87 -4.27 7.01 -12.49
CA VAL A 87 -3.34 6.87 -13.62
C VAL A 87 -2.62 5.55 -13.44
N ILE A 88 -2.64 4.68 -14.44
CA ILE A 88 -1.96 3.39 -14.38
C ILE A 88 -0.45 3.61 -14.52
N GLY A 89 0.32 2.95 -13.65
CA GLY A 89 1.77 2.90 -13.69
C GLY A 89 2.28 1.46 -13.85
N ASP A 90 3.57 1.32 -13.99
CA ASP A 90 4.28 0.04 -13.98
C ASP A 90 5.43 0.07 -12.97
N GLY A 91 5.95 -1.09 -12.62
CA GLY A 91 7.08 -1.21 -11.72
C GLY A 91 7.15 -2.52 -10.98
N ALA A 92 8.14 -2.63 -10.11
CA ALA A 92 8.33 -3.79 -9.24
C ALA A 92 8.95 -3.39 -7.91
N GLY A 93 8.55 -4.08 -6.86
CA GLY A 93 9.15 -4.02 -5.54
C GLY A 93 9.45 -5.42 -5.04
N THR A 94 10.65 -5.62 -4.49
CA THR A 94 11.07 -6.93 -3.96
C THR A 94 11.73 -6.75 -2.61
N PHE A 95 11.35 -7.62 -1.67
CA PHE A 95 11.91 -7.69 -0.33
C PHE A 95 12.59 -9.05 -0.12
N ILE A 96 13.62 -9.03 0.69
CA ILE A 96 14.12 -10.21 1.40
C ILE A 96 13.58 -10.08 2.82
N LEU A 97 12.59 -10.92 3.14
CA LEU A 97 12.09 -11.07 4.50
C LEU A 97 12.84 -12.21 5.17
N GLU A 98 13.23 -12.01 6.42
CA GLU A 98 14.08 -12.94 7.13
C GLU A 98 13.70 -12.97 8.60
N GLU A 99 13.78 -14.15 9.22
CA GLU A 99 13.59 -14.30 10.65
C GLU A 99 14.64 -13.47 11.40
N TYR A 100 14.20 -12.78 12.45
CA TYR A 100 14.99 -11.74 13.13
C TYR A 100 16.32 -12.25 13.68
N GLU A 101 16.32 -13.37 14.41
CA GLU A 101 17.54 -13.92 15.00
C GLU A 101 18.46 -14.54 13.93
N HIS A 102 17.89 -15.10 12.87
CA HIS A 102 18.65 -15.56 11.71
C HIS A 102 19.39 -14.39 11.04
N ALA A 103 18.71 -13.27 10.81
CA ALA A 103 19.29 -12.05 10.24
C ALA A 103 20.43 -11.50 11.13
N ARG A 104 20.19 -11.41 12.44
CA ARG A 104 21.18 -10.95 13.42
C ARG A 104 22.40 -11.85 13.46
N ALA A 105 22.21 -13.15 13.50
CA ALA A 105 23.31 -14.13 13.59
C ALA A 105 24.31 -14.03 12.44
N ARG A 106 23.87 -13.65 11.24
CA ARG A 106 24.75 -13.42 10.08
C ARG A 106 25.23 -11.98 9.92
N GLY A 107 24.84 -11.07 10.82
CA GLY A 107 25.23 -9.66 10.77
C GLY A 107 24.53 -8.85 9.67
N ALA A 108 23.30 -9.21 9.33
CA ALA A 108 22.52 -8.47 8.33
C ALA A 108 22.16 -7.06 8.83
N THR A 109 22.10 -6.11 7.91
CA THR A 109 21.50 -4.81 8.17
C THR A 109 19.99 -4.94 8.08
N ILE A 110 19.30 -4.83 9.23
CA ILE A 110 17.85 -4.84 9.31
C ILE A 110 17.37 -3.41 9.07
N LEU A 111 16.51 -3.21 8.08
CA LEU A 111 15.98 -1.88 7.72
C LEU A 111 14.72 -1.54 8.51
N ALA A 112 13.85 -2.52 8.71
CA ALA A 112 12.62 -2.41 9.47
C ALA A 112 12.12 -3.81 9.85
N GLU A 113 11.16 -3.87 10.75
CA GLU A 113 10.41 -5.08 11.08
C GLU A 113 9.01 -4.98 10.47
N LEU A 114 8.54 -6.07 9.86
CA LEU A 114 7.13 -6.21 9.49
C LEU A 114 6.37 -6.73 10.71
N ALA A 115 5.88 -5.79 11.51
CA ALA A 115 5.30 -6.06 12.82
C ALA A 115 3.93 -6.74 12.74
N GLY A 116 3.11 -6.40 11.76
CA GLY A 116 1.77 -6.98 11.61
C GLY A 116 1.22 -6.88 10.20
N PHE A 117 0.30 -7.78 9.89
CA PHE A 117 -0.40 -7.87 8.63
C PHE A 117 -1.84 -8.33 8.85
N ALA A 118 -2.76 -7.85 8.03
CA ALA A 118 -4.11 -8.40 7.94
C ALA A 118 -4.70 -8.17 6.54
N GLU A 119 -5.56 -9.07 6.14
CA GLU A 119 -6.39 -8.97 4.95
C GLU A 119 -7.86 -9.25 5.28
N THR A 120 -8.75 -8.71 4.48
CA THR A 120 -10.20 -8.95 4.57
C THR A 120 -10.81 -8.97 3.19
N THR A 121 -11.99 -9.55 3.06
CA THR A 121 -12.82 -9.42 1.85
C THR A 121 -14.18 -8.86 2.24
N ASP A 122 -14.76 -7.98 1.41
CA ASP A 122 -16.07 -7.39 1.71
C ASP A 122 -17.24 -8.21 1.17
N GLY A 123 -17.03 -9.02 0.15
CA GLY A 123 -18.04 -9.90 -0.44
C GLY A 123 -19.28 -9.17 -1.00
N THR A 124 -19.16 -7.86 -1.28
CA THR A 124 -20.32 -7.03 -1.64
C THR A 124 -20.35 -6.68 -3.12
N HIS A 125 -19.43 -5.88 -3.61
CA HIS A 125 -19.43 -5.38 -4.99
C HIS A 125 -18.02 -5.24 -5.54
N VAL A 126 -17.85 -5.52 -6.85
CA VAL A 126 -16.51 -5.51 -7.46
C VAL A 126 -15.81 -4.16 -7.39
N THR A 127 -16.54 -3.06 -7.52
CA THR A 127 -15.94 -1.70 -7.61
C THR A 127 -16.42 -0.71 -6.55
N ASN A 128 -17.35 -1.10 -5.68
CA ASN A 128 -17.89 -0.21 -4.65
C ASN A 128 -17.16 -0.45 -3.32
N PRO A 129 -16.32 0.48 -2.87
CA PRO A 129 -15.52 0.29 -1.67
C PRO A 129 -16.36 0.28 -0.39
N ASN A 130 -15.94 -0.50 0.61
CA ASN A 130 -16.60 -0.62 1.89
C ASN A 130 -15.69 -0.17 3.04
N ALA A 131 -15.94 1.03 3.58
CA ALA A 131 -15.13 1.59 4.66
C ALA A 131 -15.13 0.72 5.94
N ALA A 132 -16.20 -0.01 6.23
CA ALA A 132 -16.26 -0.89 7.40
C ALA A 132 -15.28 -2.06 7.28
N THR A 133 -15.22 -2.69 6.10
CA THR A 133 -14.28 -3.79 5.83
C THR A 133 -12.84 -3.28 5.79
N MET A 134 -12.59 -2.14 5.14
CA MET A 134 -11.28 -1.48 5.19
C MET A 134 -10.85 -1.21 6.65
N SER A 135 -11.77 -0.72 7.50
CA SER A 135 -11.49 -0.52 8.94
C SER A 135 -11.14 -1.84 9.64
N SER A 136 -11.74 -2.95 9.23
CA SER A 136 -11.43 -4.26 9.80
C SER A 136 -10.03 -4.73 9.45
N ALA A 137 -9.58 -4.52 8.21
CA ALA A 137 -8.20 -4.81 7.80
C ALA A 137 -7.19 -3.98 8.60
N LEU A 138 -7.42 -2.66 8.73
CA LEU A 138 -6.54 -1.79 9.53
C LEU A 138 -6.45 -2.23 11.00
N ARG A 139 -7.61 -2.53 11.63
CA ARG A 139 -7.64 -3.03 13.01
C ARG A 139 -6.98 -4.40 13.14
N GLY A 140 -7.18 -5.27 12.16
CA GLY A 140 -6.52 -6.58 12.12
C GLY A 140 -5.01 -6.47 12.12
N ALA A 141 -4.45 -5.59 11.28
CA ALA A 141 -3.01 -5.36 11.22
C ALA A 141 -2.45 -4.78 12.54
N LEU A 142 -3.15 -3.85 13.19
CA LEU A 142 -2.79 -3.34 14.52
C LEU A 142 -2.84 -4.44 15.58
N ALA A 143 -3.86 -5.28 15.56
CA ALA A 143 -4.02 -6.39 16.50
C ALA A 143 -2.93 -7.45 16.30
N ASP A 144 -2.59 -7.79 15.04
CA ASP A 144 -1.50 -8.72 14.72
C ASP A 144 -0.13 -8.19 15.16
N ALA A 145 0.09 -6.88 15.02
CA ALA A 145 1.28 -6.20 15.52
C ALA A 145 1.32 -6.05 17.06
N GLY A 146 0.19 -6.22 17.74
CA GLY A 146 0.06 -6.02 19.17
C GLY A 146 0.23 -4.56 19.63
N ILE A 147 -0.09 -3.59 18.76
CA ILE A 147 0.07 -2.16 19.04
C ILE A 147 -1.26 -1.41 18.99
N ASP A 148 -1.31 -0.26 19.67
CA ASP A 148 -2.42 0.68 19.57
C ASP A 148 -2.26 1.59 18.35
N GLY A 149 -3.38 2.01 17.75
CA GLY A 149 -3.37 2.96 16.63
C GLY A 149 -2.68 4.29 16.93
N ALA A 150 -2.57 4.67 18.20
CA ALA A 150 -1.83 5.87 18.62
C ALA A 150 -0.32 5.78 18.33
N ALA A 151 0.24 4.56 18.26
CA ALA A 151 1.66 4.33 17.95
C ALA A 151 2.00 4.59 16.47
N ILE A 152 1.01 4.57 15.56
CA ILE A 152 1.25 4.81 14.14
C ILE A 152 1.54 6.30 13.90
N GLY A 153 2.76 6.62 13.52
CA GLY A 153 3.19 7.99 13.21
C GLY A 153 2.88 8.43 11.78
N TYR A 154 2.69 7.49 10.86
CA TYR A 154 2.43 7.77 9.45
C TYR A 154 1.65 6.65 8.77
N VAL A 155 0.78 7.03 7.83
CA VAL A 155 0.07 6.11 6.95
C VAL A 155 0.43 6.42 5.49
N ASN A 156 0.94 5.41 4.77
CA ASN A 156 0.93 5.42 3.33
C ASN A 156 -0.43 4.89 2.87
N GLY A 157 -1.29 5.77 2.43
CA GLY A 157 -2.62 5.41 1.98
C GLY A 157 -2.63 4.80 0.59
N HIS A 158 -3.66 4.00 0.32
CA HIS A 158 -3.89 3.48 -1.03
C HIS A 158 -4.14 4.60 -2.03
N GLY A 159 -4.97 5.60 -1.69
CA GLY A 159 -5.13 6.88 -2.37
C GLY A 159 -4.99 6.82 -3.90
N THR A 160 -5.99 6.28 -4.58
CA THR A 160 -5.96 6.06 -6.04
C THR A 160 -6.39 7.26 -6.86
N ALA A 161 -6.84 8.33 -6.21
CA ALA A 161 -7.50 9.47 -6.83
C ALA A 161 -8.88 9.14 -7.44
N THR A 162 -9.47 8.00 -7.09
CA THR A 162 -10.88 7.72 -7.39
C THR A 162 -11.77 8.31 -6.30
N LYS A 163 -12.91 8.91 -6.67
CA LYS A 163 -13.77 9.59 -5.68
C LYS A 163 -14.22 8.64 -4.58
N ALA A 164 -14.84 7.54 -4.93
CA ALA A 164 -15.39 6.59 -3.97
C ALA A 164 -14.30 5.91 -3.12
N GLY A 165 -13.16 5.54 -3.74
CA GLY A 165 -12.05 4.89 -3.08
C GLY A 165 -11.45 5.76 -1.98
N ASP A 166 -11.08 6.98 -2.32
CA ASP A 166 -10.43 7.91 -1.39
C ASP A 166 -11.35 8.30 -0.23
N ILE A 167 -12.67 8.50 -0.49
CA ILE A 167 -13.65 8.78 0.57
C ILE A 167 -13.77 7.60 1.53
N ALA A 168 -13.90 6.38 1.02
CA ALA A 168 -14.06 5.20 1.85
C ALA A 168 -12.80 4.90 2.67
N GLU A 169 -11.60 5.01 2.06
CA GLU A 169 -10.33 4.81 2.74
C GLU A 169 -10.11 5.82 3.87
N THR A 170 -10.34 7.10 3.58
CA THR A 170 -10.13 8.15 4.60
C THR A 170 -11.12 8.03 5.74
N ALA A 171 -12.38 7.65 5.47
CA ALA A 171 -13.37 7.34 6.49
C ALA A 171 -12.94 6.16 7.36
N ALA A 172 -12.45 5.07 6.76
CA ALA A 172 -11.92 3.91 7.47
C ALA A 172 -10.72 4.29 8.35
N THR A 173 -9.76 5.02 7.79
CA THR A 173 -8.58 5.50 8.50
C THR A 173 -8.97 6.36 9.70
N ARG A 174 -9.86 7.33 9.52
CA ARG A 174 -10.33 8.20 10.59
C ARG A 174 -11.04 7.43 11.70
N ALA A 175 -11.86 6.44 11.32
CA ALA A 175 -12.60 5.60 12.27
C ALA A 175 -11.69 4.66 13.10
N VAL A 176 -10.57 4.23 12.53
CA VAL A 176 -9.61 3.35 13.23
C VAL A 176 -8.71 4.15 14.16
N PHE A 177 -8.10 5.21 13.67
CA PHE A 177 -7.13 5.98 14.45
C PHE A 177 -7.78 7.00 15.40
N ASN A 178 -9.03 7.38 15.17
CA ASN A 178 -9.79 8.38 15.94
C ASN A 178 -9.04 9.72 16.14
N ARG A 179 -8.15 10.06 15.22
CA ARG A 179 -7.35 11.29 15.17
C ARG A 179 -6.96 11.61 13.73
N ALA A 180 -6.49 12.82 13.49
CA ALA A 180 -5.87 13.21 12.24
C ALA A 180 -4.45 12.61 12.16
N VAL A 181 -4.32 11.35 11.70
CA VAL A 181 -3.04 10.70 11.48
C VAL A 181 -2.36 11.28 10.23
N PRO A 182 -1.02 11.49 10.24
CA PRO A 182 -0.29 11.90 9.04
C PRO A 182 -0.44 10.87 7.93
N ILE A 183 -0.88 11.32 6.74
CA ILE A 183 -1.13 10.44 5.59
C ILE A 183 -0.66 11.09 4.29
N SER A 184 -0.09 10.28 3.40
CA SER A 184 0.09 10.64 1.99
C SER A 184 -0.08 9.42 1.10
N SER A 185 -0.33 9.65 -0.21
CA SER A 185 -0.36 8.59 -1.21
C SER A 185 0.82 8.72 -2.17
N LEU A 186 1.63 7.67 -2.22
CA LEU A 186 2.78 7.57 -3.12
C LEU A 186 2.37 7.34 -4.57
N LYS A 187 1.11 6.95 -4.83
CA LYS A 187 0.57 6.83 -6.18
C LYS A 187 0.54 8.16 -6.94
N SER A 188 0.61 9.27 -6.23
CA SER A 188 0.80 10.58 -6.86
C SER A 188 2.12 10.72 -7.62
N TYR A 189 3.13 9.89 -7.31
CA TYR A 189 4.44 9.84 -8.00
C TYR A 189 4.51 8.71 -9.03
N THR A 190 4.04 7.53 -8.65
CA THR A 190 4.22 6.28 -9.42
C THR A 190 3.06 5.95 -10.34
N GLY A 191 1.92 6.63 -10.18
CA GLY A 191 0.66 6.10 -10.66
C GLY A 191 0.23 4.88 -9.85
N HIS A 192 -0.84 4.25 -10.25
CA HIS A 192 -1.30 3.00 -9.66
C HIS A 192 -0.64 1.81 -10.37
N THR A 193 0.39 1.24 -9.77
CA THR A 193 1.15 0.11 -10.31
C THR A 193 0.50 -1.25 -10.01
N LEU A 194 -0.83 -1.25 -9.81
CA LEU A 194 -1.68 -2.44 -9.64
C LEU A 194 -1.07 -3.47 -8.66
N GLY A 195 -0.76 -4.70 -9.13
CA GLY A 195 -0.22 -5.75 -8.30
C GLY A 195 1.17 -5.47 -7.69
N ALA A 196 1.92 -4.52 -8.23
CA ALA A 196 3.20 -4.10 -7.68
C ALA A 196 3.09 -3.05 -6.58
N CYS A 197 1.96 -2.30 -6.50
CA CYS A 197 1.89 -1.09 -5.68
C CYS A 197 2.19 -1.35 -4.21
N GLY A 198 1.65 -2.43 -3.62
CA GLY A 198 1.87 -2.74 -2.21
C GLY A 198 3.34 -2.96 -1.85
N ALA A 199 4.10 -3.62 -2.74
CA ALA A 199 5.52 -3.83 -2.52
C ALA A 199 6.34 -2.54 -2.71
N ILE A 200 6.05 -1.75 -3.75
CA ILE A 200 6.73 -0.46 -3.99
C ILE A 200 6.47 0.51 -2.83
N GLU A 201 5.21 0.62 -2.41
CA GLU A 201 4.79 1.51 -1.34
C GLU A 201 5.36 1.09 0.01
N ALA A 202 5.42 -0.22 0.29
CA ALA A 202 6.10 -0.72 1.48
C ALA A 202 7.59 -0.36 1.49
N ALA A 203 8.29 -0.52 0.34
CA ALA A 203 9.71 -0.17 0.24
C ALA A 203 9.95 1.33 0.48
N LEU A 204 9.11 2.19 -0.08
CA LEU A 204 9.19 3.63 0.12
C LEU A 204 8.82 4.03 1.55
N THR A 205 7.85 3.35 2.17
CA THR A 205 7.48 3.54 3.59
C THR A 205 8.64 3.16 4.52
N VAL A 206 9.30 2.02 4.28
CA VAL A 206 10.53 1.63 5.01
C VAL A 206 11.63 2.68 4.83
N LYS A 207 11.79 3.19 3.61
CA LYS A 207 12.76 4.27 3.36
C LYS A 207 12.42 5.53 4.15
N SER A 208 11.15 5.89 4.23
CA SER A 208 10.69 7.05 5.02
C SER A 208 10.96 6.85 6.52
N LEU A 209 10.67 5.68 7.07
CA LEU A 209 11.02 5.34 8.46
C LEU A 209 12.52 5.50 8.73
N VAL A 210 13.37 4.93 7.85
CA VAL A 210 14.83 4.99 8.01
C VAL A 210 15.38 6.42 7.92
N THR A 211 14.78 7.26 7.08
CA THR A 211 15.27 8.65 6.88
C THR A 211 14.59 9.68 7.76
N GLY A 212 13.47 9.34 8.39
CA GLY A 212 12.63 10.27 9.15
C GLY A 212 11.94 11.33 8.28
N TRP A 213 11.95 11.18 6.94
CA TRP A 213 11.33 12.12 6.01
C TRP A 213 10.22 11.47 5.21
N TYR A 214 9.07 12.12 5.14
CA TYR A 214 7.85 11.60 4.54
C TYR A 214 7.40 12.47 3.38
N PRO A 215 7.23 11.90 2.18
CA PRO A 215 6.86 12.65 0.98
C PRO A 215 5.40 13.14 1.04
N PRO A 216 5.11 14.28 0.39
CA PRO A 216 3.74 14.76 0.26
C PRO A 216 2.97 13.93 -0.78
N THR A 217 1.65 14.00 -0.75
CA THR A 217 0.81 13.65 -1.89
C THR A 217 0.96 14.74 -2.95
N LEU A 218 1.56 14.41 -4.10
CA LEU A 218 1.63 15.34 -5.22
C LEU A 218 0.23 15.67 -5.73
N ASN A 219 0.08 16.90 -6.27
CA ASN A 219 -1.17 17.39 -6.82
C ASN A 219 -2.33 17.57 -5.82
N LEU A 220 -2.12 17.27 -4.53
CA LEU A 220 -3.08 17.59 -3.48
C LEU A 220 -2.98 19.07 -3.15
N ARG A 221 -3.95 19.85 -3.62
CA ARG A 221 -4.04 21.31 -3.44
C ARG A 221 -5.16 21.69 -2.49
N HIS A 222 -6.29 21.02 -2.66
CA HIS A 222 -7.53 21.26 -1.93
C HIS A 222 -8.09 19.92 -1.46
N PRO A 223 -7.84 19.50 -0.20
CA PRO A 223 -8.44 18.28 0.33
C PRO A 223 -9.95 18.28 0.11
N ASP A 224 -10.48 17.16 -0.43
CA ASP A 224 -11.90 17.01 -0.69
C ASP A 224 -12.67 17.02 0.63
N PRO A 225 -13.69 17.90 0.80
CA PRO A 225 -14.51 17.94 2.01
C PRO A 225 -15.30 16.64 2.27
N ASP A 226 -15.50 15.78 1.25
CA ASP A 226 -16.11 14.47 1.41
C ASP A 226 -15.12 13.41 1.95
N CYS A 227 -13.82 13.66 1.86
CA CYS A 227 -12.79 12.87 2.54
C CYS A 227 -12.75 13.22 4.03
N ALA A 228 -12.48 12.21 4.87
CA ALA A 228 -12.39 12.43 6.31
C ALA A 228 -11.26 13.40 6.68
N GLU A 229 -11.41 14.10 7.78
CA GLU A 229 -10.38 15.00 8.32
C GLU A 229 -9.17 14.20 8.83
N LEU A 230 -8.10 14.21 8.04
CA LEU A 230 -6.80 13.61 8.34
C LEU A 230 -5.69 14.65 8.19
N ASP A 231 -4.51 14.33 8.68
CA ASP A 231 -3.33 15.19 8.52
C ASP A 231 -2.65 14.88 7.18
N TYR A 232 -3.23 15.40 6.09
CA TYR A 232 -2.72 15.20 4.75
C TYR A 232 -1.37 15.90 4.55
N ILE A 233 -0.32 15.15 4.27
CA ILE A 233 0.96 15.72 3.87
C ILE A 233 0.83 16.18 2.42
N SER A 234 0.84 17.50 2.19
CA SER A 234 0.73 18.14 0.88
C SER A 234 1.80 19.20 0.67
N GLY A 235 1.98 19.68 -0.56
CA GLY A 235 3.00 20.68 -0.91
C GLY A 235 4.40 20.13 -0.80
N GLU A 236 5.06 20.33 0.32
CA GLU A 236 6.39 19.79 0.63
C GLU A 236 6.25 18.59 1.59
N GLY A 237 7.20 17.66 1.50
CA GLY A 237 7.32 16.59 2.50
C GLY A 237 7.80 17.16 3.83
N ARG A 238 7.69 16.36 4.87
CA ARG A 238 8.12 16.78 6.21
C ARG A 238 8.81 15.68 6.99
N ALA A 239 9.61 16.07 7.96
CA ALA A 239 10.18 15.17 8.94
C ALA A 239 9.10 14.77 9.96
N LEU A 240 9.02 13.49 10.28
CA LEU A 240 8.23 12.94 11.38
C LEU A 240 9.10 11.96 12.17
N ASP A 241 8.93 11.97 13.47
CA ASP A 241 9.48 10.95 14.36
C ASP A 241 8.42 9.85 14.52
N ALA A 242 8.48 8.85 13.64
CA ALA A 242 7.55 7.74 13.62
C ALA A 242 8.28 6.42 13.87
N GLU A 243 7.95 5.76 14.97
CA GLU A 243 8.43 4.40 15.24
C GLU A 243 7.70 3.37 14.38
N TYR A 244 6.40 3.56 14.21
CA TYR A 244 5.56 2.70 13.37
C TYR A 244 4.93 3.48 12.23
N ALA A 245 4.89 2.85 11.06
CA ALA A 245 4.13 3.32 9.91
C ALA A 245 3.24 2.19 9.39
N MET A 246 2.11 2.55 8.79
CA MET A 246 1.21 1.61 8.15
C MET A 246 1.15 1.89 6.66
N THR A 247 1.11 0.85 5.83
CA THR A 247 0.85 0.95 4.40
C THR A 247 -0.39 0.15 4.04
N ASN A 248 -1.31 0.75 3.30
CA ASN A 248 -2.62 0.20 2.97
C ASN A 248 -2.77 -0.03 1.48
N ASN A 249 -3.37 -1.14 1.11
CA ASN A 249 -3.85 -1.35 -0.25
C ASN A 249 -5.26 -1.93 -0.21
N PHE A 250 -6.10 -1.48 -1.15
CA PHE A 250 -7.47 -1.95 -1.32
C PHE A 250 -7.71 -2.23 -2.79
N ALA A 251 -8.28 -3.40 -3.11
CA ALA A 251 -8.46 -3.81 -4.49
C ALA A 251 -9.92 -3.77 -4.92
N PHE A 252 -10.16 -3.61 -6.20
CA PHE A 252 -11.41 -4.03 -6.80
C PHE A 252 -11.61 -5.53 -6.54
N GLY A 253 -12.83 -5.92 -6.19
CA GLY A 253 -13.16 -7.23 -5.64
C GLY A 253 -13.32 -7.24 -4.11
N GLY A 254 -13.01 -6.09 -3.46
CA GLY A 254 -13.21 -5.90 -2.02
C GLY A 254 -12.16 -6.59 -1.15
N VAL A 255 -10.92 -6.68 -1.60
CA VAL A 255 -9.79 -7.23 -0.84
C VAL A 255 -8.91 -6.12 -0.29
#